data_d373451a0abc8c3f60dd14df44d13603
#
_entry.id   d373451a0abc8c3f60dd14df44d13603
#
_cell.length_a   1.000
_cell.length_b   1.000
_cell.length_c   1.000
_cell.angle_alpha   90.00
_cell.angle_beta   90.00
_cell.angle_gamma   90.00
#
_symmetry.space_group_name_H-M   'P 1'
#
loop_
_entity.id
_entity.type
_entity.pdbx_description
1 polymer ?
#
loop_
_entity_poly.entity_id
_entity_poly.type
_entity_poly.pdbx_seq_one_letter_code
_entity_poly.pdbx_strand_id
1 'polypeptide(L)'
;MKLKPFLPIIISGILFLAFVLMPASWFTGLVTNKAVANNRISLTDQVLKGTLIQNKLFSSDKYYPIYGSSELNKLDPFNPALALNHRKNTKPIFLIGTGGNTDLINAIELAGQYDQLKGKKMTFIISPQWFSTHGVNDRDFAARTTPNQINQLFQQKDMPSELKERYAKRLLHFKSASNKEFLKDVVNNHGEVDGNYVSRFKENQLLKIEAI
;
A
#
# COMPACT_ATOMS: atom_id res chain seq x y z
N MET A 1 -47.45 -3.28 -20.58
CA MET A 1 -46.34 -2.34 -20.67
C MET A 1 -45.20 -2.95 -21.52
N LYS A 2 -44.78 -2.29 -22.62
CA LYS A 2 -43.70 -2.84 -23.47
C LYS A 2 -42.35 -2.53 -22.79
N LEU A 3 -41.77 -3.50 -22.11
CA LEU A 3 -40.44 -3.41 -21.44
C LEU A 3 -39.26 -3.26 -22.42
N LYS A 4 -39.44 -3.49 -23.71
CA LYS A 4 -38.38 -3.50 -24.75
C LYS A 4 -37.49 -2.24 -24.75
N PRO A 5 -37.98 -0.98 -24.63
CA PRO A 5 -37.09 0.18 -24.68
C PRO A 5 -36.26 0.36 -23.39
N PHE A 6 -36.64 -0.26 -22.27
CA PHE A 6 -35.92 -0.15 -20.99
C PHE A 6 -34.89 -1.27 -20.77
N LEU A 7 -34.89 -2.30 -21.62
CA LEU A 7 -34.03 -3.46 -21.51
C LEU A 7 -32.52 -3.09 -21.47
N PRO A 8 -31.99 -2.19 -22.31
CA PRO A 8 -30.58 -1.77 -22.24
C PRO A 8 -30.21 -1.11 -20.90
N ILE A 9 -31.10 -0.28 -20.36
CA ILE A 9 -30.91 0.40 -19.08
C ILE A 9 -30.87 -0.61 -17.95
N ILE A 10 -31.77 -1.59 -17.95
CA ILE A 10 -31.81 -2.67 -16.94
C ILE A 10 -30.55 -3.51 -17.03
N ILE A 11 -30.12 -3.91 -18.22
CA ILE A 11 -28.90 -4.70 -18.41
C ILE A 11 -27.68 -3.92 -17.95
N SER A 12 -27.55 -2.64 -18.31
CA SER A 12 -26.40 -1.84 -17.88
C SER A 12 -26.39 -1.63 -16.36
N GLY A 13 -27.56 -1.46 -15.74
CA GLY A 13 -27.69 -1.39 -14.28
C GLY A 13 -27.27 -2.68 -13.58
N ILE A 14 -27.64 -3.84 -14.13
CA ILE A 14 -27.23 -5.15 -13.60
C ILE A 14 -25.71 -5.34 -13.74
N LEU A 15 -25.14 -5.02 -14.91
CA LEU A 15 -23.70 -5.13 -15.14
C LEU A 15 -22.90 -4.20 -14.21
N PHE A 16 -23.38 -2.96 -14.03
CA PHE A 16 -22.77 -2.03 -13.09
C PHE A 16 -22.83 -2.54 -11.66
N LEU A 17 -23.99 -3.05 -11.23
CA LEU A 17 -24.16 -3.62 -9.90
C LEU A 17 -23.27 -4.85 -9.70
N ALA A 18 -23.18 -5.73 -10.69
CA ALA A 18 -22.29 -6.89 -10.67
C ALA A 18 -20.83 -6.46 -10.53
N PHE A 19 -20.38 -5.43 -11.27
CA PHE A 19 -19.05 -4.88 -11.14
C PHE A 19 -18.79 -4.29 -9.74
N VAL A 20 -19.75 -3.53 -9.21
CA VAL A 20 -19.63 -2.92 -7.87
C VAL A 20 -19.56 -4.00 -6.78
N LEU A 21 -20.35 -5.06 -6.89
CA LEU A 21 -20.39 -6.15 -5.90
C LEU A 21 -19.25 -7.18 -6.07
N MET A 22 -18.52 -7.13 -7.19
CA MET A 22 -17.45 -8.07 -7.48
C MET A 22 -16.34 -7.98 -6.41
N PRO A 23 -15.84 -9.08 -5.87
CA PRO A 23 -14.78 -9.07 -4.87
C PRO A 23 -13.48 -8.46 -5.42
N ALA A 24 -12.79 -7.64 -4.61
CA ALA A 24 -11.49 -7.05 -4.98
C ALA A 24 -10.44 -8.12 -5.29
N SER A 25 -10.52 -9.32 -4.72
CA SER A 25 -9.62 -10.44 -4.99
C SER A 25 -9.56 -10.83 -6.48
N TRP A 26 -10.62 -10.58 -7.26
CA TRP A 26 -10.60 -10.82 -8.70
C TRP A 26 -9.66 -9.84 -9.42
N PHE A 27 -9.60 -8.60 -8.96
CA PHE A 27 -8.70 -7.57 -9.51
C PHE A 27 -7.26 -7.73 -9.05
N THR A 28 -7.05 -8.11 -7.78
CA THR A 28 -5.69 -8.39 -7.27
C THR A 28 -5.03 -9.55 -8.01
N GLY A 29 -5.80 -10.51 -8.50
CA GLY A 29 -5.32 -11.61 -9.36
C GLY A 29 -4.77 -11.15 -10.71
N LEU A 30 -5.12 -9.95 -11.18
CA LEU A 30 -4.60 -9.38 -12.44
C LEU A 30 -3.13 -8.93 -12.32
N VAL A 31 -2.64 -8.66 -11.10
CA VAL A 31 -1.24 -8.31 -10.90
C VAL A 31 -0.36 -9.53 -11.12
N THR A 32 0.36 -9.51 -12.24
CA THR A 32 1.20 -10.62 -12.67
C THR A 32 2.61 -10.54 -12.09
N ASN A 33 3.33 -11.66 -12.06
CA ASN A 33 4.76 -11.64 -11.73
C ASN A 33 5.58 -10.79 -12.71
N LYS A 34 5.12 -10.61 -13.94
CA LYS A 34 5.74 -9.72 -14.94
C LYS A 34 5.57 -8.26 -14.53
N ALA A 35 4.40 -7.88 -14.01
CA ALA A 35 4.18 -6.53 -13.48
C ALA A 35 5.14 -6.22 -12.33
N VAL A 36 5.32 -7.14 -11.37
CA VAL A 36 6.31 -6.99 -10.28
C VAL A 36 7.73 -6.85 -10.85
N ALA A 37 8.12 -7.70 -11.81
CA ALA A 37 9.45 -7.66 -12.41
C ALA A 37 9.74 -6.34 -13.12
N ASN A 38 8.77 -5.83 -13.88
CA ASN A 38 8.89 -4.58 -14.64
C ASN A 38 9.00 -3.34 -13.72
N ASN A 39 8.37 -3.42 -12.54
CA ASN A 39 8.36 -2.32 -11.56
C ASN A 39 9.50 -2.37 -10.54
N ARG A 40 10.44 -3.30 -10.67
CA ARG A 40 11.50 -3.57 -9.69
C ARG A 40 12.38 -2.36 -9.36
N ILE A 41 12.63 -1.50 -10.34
CA ILE A 41 13.49 -0.31 -10.23
C ILE A 41 12.82 0.97 -10.74
N SER A 42 11.55 0.90 -11.11
CA SER A 42 10.88 2.01 -11.80
C SER A 42 10.39 3.11 -10.87
N LEU A 43 10.25 2.82 -9.57
CA LEU A 43 9.79 3.76 -8.53
C LEU A 43 8.49 4.51 -8.95
N THR A 44 7.60 3.82 -9.64
CA THR A 44 6.32 4.37 -10.10
C THR A 44 5.35 4.57 -8.94
N ASP A 45 4.35 5.41 -9.13
CA ASP A 45 3.28 5.60 -8.13
C ASP A 45 2.56 4.29 -7.78
N GLN A 46 2.46 3.34 -8.71
CA GLN A 46 1.91 2.01 -8.46
C GLN A 46 2.74 1.21 -7.44
N VAL A 47 4.06 1.43 -7.38
CA VAL A 47 4.94 0.83 -6.37
C VAL A 47 4.89 1.62 -5.06
N LEU A 48 4.96 2.96 -5.16
CA LEU A 48 5.18 3.85 -4.01
C LEU A 48 3.91 4.20 -3.26
N LYS A 49 2.78 4.25 -3.96
CA LYS A 49 1.48 4.64 -3.40
C LYS A 49 0.44 3.53 -3.50
N GLY A 50 0.69 2.55 -4.36
CA GLY A 50 -0.18 1.40 -4.53
C GLY A 50 0.12 0.30 -3.51
N THR A 51 -0.83 -0.60 -3.35
CA THR A 51 -0.70 -1.74 -2.45
C THR A 51 -0.53 -3.06 -3.21
N LEU A 52 -1.06 -3.15 -4.43
CA LEU A 52 -1.17 -4.39 -5.19
C LEU A 52 0.19 -4.96 -5.63
N ILE A 53 1.11 -4.09 -6.08
CA ILE A 53 2.46 -4.53 -6.46
C ILE A 53 3.21 -5.05 -5.23
N GLN A 54 3.12 -4.35 -4.10
CA GLN A 54 3.75 -4.77 -2.86
C GLN A 54 3.12 -6.05 -2.30
N ASN A 55 1.79 -6.20 -2.34
CA ASN A 55 1.10 -7.43 -1.97
C ASN A 55 1.60 -8.63 -2.80
N LYS A 56 1.76 -8.44 -4.10
CA LYS A 56 2.28 -9.48 -4.99
C LYS A 56 3.76 -9.75 -4.76
N LEU A 57 4.55 -8.72 -4.47
CA LEU A 57 5.96 -8.83 -4.12
C LEU A 57 6.15 -9.72 -2.88
N PHE A 58 5.42 -9.43 -1.80
CA PHE A 58 5.53 -10.15 -0.53
C PHE A 58 4.84 -11.52 -0.54
N SER A 59 3.94 -11.79 -1.48
CA SER A 59 3.33 -13.12 -1.64
C SER A 59 4.34 -14.21 -2.05
N SER A 60 5.54 -13.81 -2.48
CA SER A 60 6.63 -14.71 -2.85
C SER A 60 7.93 -14.30 -2.15
N ASP A 61 8.96 -15.16 -2.23
CA ASP A 61 10.30 -14.88 -1.70
C ASP A 61 11.33 -14.68 -2.84
N LYS A 62 10.83 -14.25 -4.00
CA LYS A 62 11.64 -14.13 -5.21
C LYS A 62 12.57 -12.93 -5.19
N TYR A 63 12.17 -11.83 -4.55
CA TYR A 63 12.90 -10.57 -4.56
C TYR A 63 13.42 -10.22 -3.16
N TYR A 64 14.41 -9.33 -3.12
CA TYR A 64 14.93 -8.73 -1.91
C TYR A 64 14.52 -7.24 -1.87
N PRO A 65 13.54 -6.84 -1.06
CA PRO A 65 13.08 -5.46 -0.98
C PRO A 65 14.10 -4.56 -0.28
N ILE A 66 14.28 -3.34 -0.80
CA ILE A 66 15.01 -2.25 -0.15
C ILE A 66 14.08 -1.04 -0.06
N TYR A 67 13.76 -0.65 1.16
CA TYR A 67 13.03 0.57 1.46
C TYR A 67 13.99 1.72 1.70
N GLY A 68 13.69 2.89 1.15
CA GLY A 68 14.52 4.07 1.29
C GLY A 68 13.84 5.36 0.85
N SER A 69 14.60 6.33 0.39
CA SER A 69 14.13 7.63 -0.06
C SER A 69 14.84 8.06 -1.36
N SER A 70 15.31 9.30 -1.43
CA SER A 70 15.93 9.87 -2.64
C SER A 70 17.23 9.19 -3.08
N GLU A 71 17.90 8.48 -2.19
CA GLU A 71 19.10 7.69 -2.52
C GLU A 71 18.80 6.56 -3.49
N LEU A 72 17.56 6.07 -3.53
CA LEU A 72 17.13 5.02 -4.46
C LEU A 72 16.83 5.54 -5.87
N ASN A 73 16.63 6.86 -6.03
CA ASN A 73 16.29 7.46 -7.32
C ASN A 73 17.47 7.53 -8.31
N LYS A 74 18.68 7.43 -7.82
CA LYS A 74 19.87 7.47 -8.70
C LYS A 74 20.15 6.08 -9.26
N LEU A 75 19.95 5.91 -10.55
CA LEU A 75 20.30 4.70 -11.28
C LEU A 75 21.76 4.78 -11.78
N ASP A 76 22.69 4.98 -10.87
CA ASP A 76 24.13 4.94 -11.12
C ASP A 76 24.70 3.51 -10.89
N PRO A 77 25.96 3.24 -11.22
CA PRO A 77 26.56 1.92 -11.02
C PRO A 77 26.56 1.42 -9.57
N PHE A 78 26.43 2.31 -8.59
CA PHE A 78 26.39 1.98 -7.17
C PHE A 78 24.96 1.72 -6.66
N ASN A 79 23.94 1.99 -7.47
CA ASN A 79 22.56 1.64 -7.11
C ASN A 79 22.48 0.13 -6.82
N PRO A 80 21.96 -0.29 -5.65
CA PRO A 80 21.98 -1.69 -5.25
C PRO A 80 21.26 -2.62 -6.24
N ALA A 81 20.23 -2.14 -6.92
CA ALA A 81 19.50 -2.93 -7.91
C ALA A 81 20.32 -3.17 -9.20
N LEU A 82 21.27 -2.29 -9.51
CA LEU A 82 22.19 -2.43 -10.65
C LEU A 82 23.46 -3.17 -10.23
N ALA A 83 24.08 -2.76 -9.13
CA ALA A 83 25.34 -3.32 -8.65
C ALA A 83 25.25 -4.82 -8.30
N LEU A 84 24.12 -5.26 -7.75
CA LEU A 84 23.91 -6.65 -7.33
C LEU A 84 23.22 -7.52 -8.38
N ASN A 85 22.74 -6.95 -9.47
CA ASN A 85 21.99 -7.68 -10.49
C ASN A 85 22.80 -8.78 -11.20
N HIS A 86 24.13 -8.63 -11.24
CA HIS A 86 25.05 -9.57 -11.92
C HIS A 86 25.64 -10.63 -10.97
N ARG A 87 25.36 -10.56 -9.67
CA ARG A 87 25.87 -11.55 -8.72
C ARG A 87 25.09 -12.85 -8.80
N LYS A 88 25.77 -13.94 -9.06
CA LYS A 88 25.18 -15.30 -9.03
C LYS A 88 24.67 -15.59 -7.60
N ASN A 89 23.55 -16.29 -7.50
CA ASN A 89 22.92 -16.73 -6.25
C ASN A 89 22.40 -15.59 -5.34
N THR A 90 22.13 -14.40 -5.85
CA THR A 90 21.44 -13.33 -5.12
C THR A 90 20.02 -13.16 -5.63
N LYS A 91 19.08 -12.87 -4.72
CA LYS A 91 17.73 -12.48 -5.12
C LYS A 91 17.78 -11.13 -5.84
N PRO A 92 17.01 -10.95 -6.93
CA PRO A 92 16.89 -9.63 -7.56
C PRO A 92 16.38 -8.60 -6.56
N ILE A 93 17.03 -7.43 -6.53
CA ILE A 93 16.64 -6.32 -5.66
C ILE A 93 15.34 -5.68 -6.17
N PHE A 94 14.45 -5.36 -5.27
CA PHE A 94 13.23 -4.57 -5.54
C PHE A 94 13.30 -3.27 -4.72
N LEU A 95 13.29 -2.11 -5.41
CA LEU A 95 13.40 -0.81 -4.76
C LEU A 95 12.02 -0.26 -4.42
N ILE A 96 11.86 0.26 -3.19
CA ILE A 96 10.64 0.90 -2.70
C ILE A 96 11.06 2.17 -1.97
N GLY A 97 10.78 3.31 -2.56
CA GLY A 97 11.08 4.61 -1.97
C GLY A 97 11.50 5.65 -3.00
N THR A 98 11.20 6.90 -2.74
CA THR A 98 11.50 8.04 -3.60
C THR A 98 11.79 9.27 -2.75
N GLY A 99 12.26 10.35 -3.39
CA GLY A 99 12.50 11.62 -2.72
C GLY A 99 11.27 12.11 -1.95
N GLY A 100 11.47 12.43 -0.67
CA GLY A 100 10.40 12.82 0.25
C GLY A 100 9.73 11.66 1.02
N ASN A 101 10.07 10.39 0.72
CA ASN A 101 9.72 9.31 1.64
C ASN A 101 10.53 9.48 2.93
N THR A 102 9.85 9.28 4.04
CA THR A 102 10.45 9.30 5.37
C THR A 102 10.23 7.97 6.07
N ASP A 103 10.79 7.83 7.26
CA ASP A 103 10.58 6.66 8.13
C ASP A 103 9.10 6.33 8.32
N LEU A 104 8.26 7.34 8.59
CA LEU A 104 6.83 7.14 8.79
C LEU A 104 6.12 6.62 7.53
N ILE A 105 6.42 7.20 6.36
CA ILE A 105 5.80 6.80 5.09
C ILE A 105 6.19 5.36 4.76
N ASN A 106 7.48 5.06 4.81
CA ASN A 106 7.97 3.69 4.58
C ASN A 106 7.43 2.70 5.63
N ALA A 107 7.23 3.15 6.88
CA ALA A 107 6.65 2.32 7.92
C ALA A 107 5.17 2.02 7.66
N ILE A 108 4.39 2.98 7.13
CA ILE A 108 2.99 2.74 6.73
C ILE A 108 2.92 1.73 5.58
N GLU A 109 3.77 1.89 4.56
CA GLU A 109 3.85 0.96 3.44
C GLU A 109 4.18 -0.46 3.91
N LEU A 110 5.19 -0.59 4.76
CA LEU A 110 5.61 -1.88 5.31
C LEU A 110 4.55 -2.48 6.24
N ALA A 111 3.92 -1.66 7.07
CA ALA A 111 2.86 -2.08 7.99
C ALA A 111 1.63 -2.61 7.24
N GLY A 112 1.35 -2.09 6.04
CA GLY A 112 0.33 -2.63 5.15
C GLY A 112 0.60 -4.06 4.66
N GLN A 113 1.81 -4.57 4.86
CA GLN A 113 2.22 -5.94 4.49
C GLN A 113 2.46 -6.83 5.71
N TYR A 114 2.12 -6.38 6.91
CA TYR A 114 2.54 -6.98 8.19
C TYR A 114 2.36 -8.50 8.24
N ASP A 115 1.20 -9.01 7.86
CA ASP A 115 0.88 -10.45 7.88
C ASP A 115 1.78 -11.30 6.97
N GLN A 116 2.37 -10.67 5.94
CA GLN A 116 3.24 -11.34 4.97
C GLN A 116 4.73 -11.21 5.29
N LEU A 117 5.11 -10.41 6.32
CA LEU A 117 6.51 -10.11 6.61
C LEU A 117 7.23 -11.24 7.34
N LYS A 118 6.51 -12.17 7.97
CA LYS A 118 7.12 -13.26 8.74
C LYS A 118 8.12 -14.06 7.89
N GLY A 119 9.36 -14.10 8.34
CA GLY A 119 10.45 -14.79 7.65
C GLY A 119 11.02 -14.07 6.42
N LYS A 120 10.50 -12.90 6.04
CA LYS A 120 11.04 -12.11 4.93
C LYS A 120 12.32 -11.38 5.34
N LYS A 121 13.25 -11.28 4.38
CA LYS A 121 14.48 -10.50 4.53
C LYS A 121 14.39 -9.27 3.65
N MET A 122 14.72 -8.10 4.21
CA MET A 122 14.70 -6.82 3.51
C MET A 122 15.74 -5.88 4.12
N THR A 123 16.03 -4.79 3.43
CA THR A 123 16.79 -3.66 3.97
C THR A 123 15.87 -2.46 4.13
N PHE A 124 15.98 -1.78 5.26
CA PHE A 124 15.32 -0.51 5.52
C PHE A 124 16.41 0.54 5.74
N ILE A 125 16.53 1.49 4.81
CA ILE A 125 17.49 2.59 4.91
C ILE A 125 16.87 3.66 5.78
N ILE A 126 17.50 3.96 6.91
CA ILE A 126 17.06 4.98 7.87
C ILE A 126 18.01 6.18 7.76
N SER A 127 17.47 7.35 7.45
CA SER A 127 18.24 8.58 7.37
C SER A 127 18.04 9.44 8.62
N PRO A 128 19.13 9.93 9.27
CA PRO A 128 19.02 10.78 10.47
C PRO A 128 18.19 12.04 10.26
N GLN A 129 18.16 12.59 9.05
CA GLN A 129 17.36 13.78 8.70
C GLN A 129 15.84 13.58 8.85
N TRP A 130 15.36 12.34 8.90
CA TRP A 130 13.92 12.05 9.10
C TRP A 130 13.46 12.25 10.53
N PHE A 131 14.41 12.32 11.49
CA PHE A 131 14.17 12.49 12.91
C PHE A 131 14.29 13.96 13.35
N SER A 132 14.02 14.91 12.44
CA SER A 132 13.96 16.33 12.77
C SER A 132 12.80 16.64 13.71
N THR A 133 12.92 17.75 14.46
CA THR A 133 11.88 18.21 15.42
C THR A 133 10.49 18.40 14.78
N HIS A 134 10.45 18.70 13.50
CA HIS A 134 9.20 18.92 12.78
C HIS A 134 8.63 17.66 12.12
N GLY A 135 9.45 16.59 11.97
CA GLY A 135 9.02 15.35 11.33
C GLY A 135 8.49 15.55 9.90
N VAL A 136 7.59 14.67 9.47
CA VAL A 136 6.87 14.80 8.20
C VAL A 136 5.81 15.88 8.33
N ASN A 137 5.78 16.83 7.40
CA ASN A 137 4.71 17.81 7.31
C ASN A 137 3.48 17.24 6.58
N ASP A 138 2.33 17.90 6.74
CA ASP A 138 1.04 17.44 6.19
C ASP A 138 1.04 17.36 4.66
N ARG A 139 1.72 18.28 3.97
CA ARG A 139 1.83 18.30 2.50
C ARG A 139 2.61 17.09 1.98
N ASP A 140 3.74 16.79 2.58
CA ASP A 140 4.58 15.66 2.15
C ASP A 140 3.91 14.33 2.48
N PHE A 141 3.22 14.25 3.62
CA PHE A 141 2.38 13.11 3.98
C PHE A 141 1.29 12.88 2.93
N ALA A 142 0.51 13.91 2.57
CA ALA A 142 -0.55 13.83 1.57
C ALA A 142 -0.02 13.43 0.17
N ALA A 143 1.17 13.91 -0.18
CA ALA A 143 1.78 13.60 -1.48
C ALA A 143 2.29 12.15 -1.60
N ARG A 144 2.55 11.47 -0.47
CA ARG A 144 3.23 10.16 -0.43
C ARG A 144 2.39 9.02 0.12
N THR A 145 1.23 9.31 0.70
CA THR A 145 0.34 8.29 1.25
C THR A 145 -1.01 8.29 0.54
N THR A 146 -1.65 7.15 0.51
CA THR A 146 -3.00 6.99 -0.03
C THR A 146 -3.96 6.43 1.02
N PRO A 147 -5.27 6.69 0.90
CA PRO A 147 -6.27 6.06 1.74
C PRO A 147 -6.18 4.53 1.74
N ASN A 148 -5.79 3.96 0.59
CA ASN A 148 -5.69 2.51 0.42
C ASN A 148 -4.55 1.92 1.26
N GLN A 149 -3.37 2.54 1.28
CA GLN A 149 -2.26 2.13 2.14
C GLN A 149 -2.63 2.18 3.62
N ILE A 150 -3.32 3.25 4.04
CA ILE A 150 -3.78 3.40 5.42
C ILE A 150 -4.80 2.31 5.78
N ASN A 151 -5.79 2.07 4.91
CA ASN A 151 -6.78 1.03 5.14
C ASN A 151 -6.14 -0.36 5.22
N GLN A 152 -5.22 -0.67 4.31
CA GLN A 152 -4.54 -1.97 4.30
C GLN A 152 -3.75 -2.22 5.58
N LEU A 153 -3.11 -1.18 6.15
CA LEU A 153 -2.41 -1.28 7.43
C LEU A 153 -3.35 -1.80 8.54
N PHE A 154 -4.54 -1.21 8.66
CA PHE A 154 -5.48 -1.58 9.72
C PHE A 154 -6.16 -2.94 9.51
N GLN A 155 -6.05 -3.52 8.32
CA GLN A 155 -6.65 -4.82 8.02
C GLN A 155 -5.73 -6.00 8.30
N GLN A 156 -4.46 -5.73 8.59
CA GLN A 156 -3.51 -6.78 8.95
C GLN A 156 -4.00 -7.50 10.20
N LYS A 157 -4.20 -8.82 10.08
CA LYS A 157 -4.81 -9.63 11.15
C LYS A 157 -3.83 -9.92 12.27
N ASP A 158 -2.58 -10.20 11.89
CA ASP A 158 -1.52 -10.57 12.83
C ASP A 158 -0.85 -9.36 13.49
N MET A 159 -1.22 -8.12 13.06
CA MET A 159 -0.69 -6.90 13.66
C MET A 159 -1.28 -6.67 15.05
N PRO A 160 -0.45 -6.49 16.10
CA PRO A 160 -0.93 -6.23 17.45
C PRO A 160 -1.81 -4.96 17.53
N SER A 161 -2.89 -5.03 18.31
CA SER A 161 -3.82 -3.91 18.51
C SER A 161 -3.11 -2.66 19.04
N GLU A 162 -2.17 -2.81 19.98
CA GLU A 162 -1.34 -1.70 20.46
C GLU A 162 -0.60 -0.98 19.30
N LEU A 163 -0.07 -1.73 18.34
CA LEU A 163 0.62 -1.13 17.20
C LEU A 163 -0.36 -0.39 16.28
N LYS A 164 -1.54 -0.94 16.03
CA LYS A 164 -2.61 -0.26 15.29
C LYS A 164 -3.03 1.03 15.98
N GLU A 165 -3.22 1.02 17.29
CA GLU A 165 -3.56 2.21 18.08
C GLU A 165 -2.49 3.28 17.94
N ARG A 166 -1.20 2.92 18.03
CA ARG A 166 -0.08 3.85 17.85
C ARG A 166 -0.06 4.48 16.46
N TYR A 167 -0.30 3.68 15.40
CA TYR A 167 -0.45 4.22 14.05
C TYR A 167 -1.65 5.16 13.93
N ALA A 168 -2.81 4.79 14.47
CA ALA A 168 -4.00 5.64 14.44
C ALA A 168 -3.77 6.98 15.13
N LYS A 169 -3.18 6.97 16.33
CA LYS A 169 -2.78 8.20 17.06
C LYS A 169 -1.85 9.07 16.22
N ARG A 170 -0.84 8.48 15.59
CA ARG A 170 0.10 9.23 14.75
C ARG A 170 -0.57 9.82 13.52
N LEU A 171 -1.42 9.06 12.84
CA LEU A 171 -2.14 9.49 11.64
C LEU A 171 -3.12 10.63 11.92
N LEU A 172 -3.73 10.67 13.10
CA LEU A 172 -4.64 11.76 13.50
C LEU A 172 -3.98 13.14 13.54
N HIS A 173 -2.66 13.22 13.66
CA HIS A 173 -1.92 14.50 13.63
C HIS A 173 -1.91 15.13 12.22
N PHE A 174 -2.11 14.36 11.16
CA PHE A 174 -2.12 14.88 9.79
C PHE A 174 -3.52 15.34 9.40
N LYS A 175 -3.65 16.59 8.92
CA LYS A 175 -4.93 17.13 8.43
C LYS A 175 -5.42 16.38 7.23
N SER A 176 -4.51 15.94 6.38
CA SER A 176 -4.76 15.20 5.13
C SER A 176 -5.03 13.70 5.33
N ALA A 177 -4.86 13.16 6.53
CA ALA A 177 -5.18 11.76 6.77
C ALA A 177 -6.67 11.49 6.53
N SER A 178 -6.94 10.49 5.70
CA SER A 178 -8.29 10.05 5.40
C SER A 178 -8.95 9.34 6.59
N ASN A 179 -10.28 9.30 6.59
CA ASN A 179 -11.06 8.51 7.55
C ASN A 179 -10.77 8.82 9.03
N LYS A 180 -10.72 10.10 9.40
CA LYS A 180 -10.41 10.51 10.78
C LYS A 180 -11.36 9.94 11.83
N GLU A 181 -12.63 9.74 11.50
CA GLU A 181 -13.60 9.08 12.41
C GLU A 181 -13.18 7.65 12.68
N PHE A 182 -12.87 6.89 11.64
CA PHE A 182 -12.35 5.53 11.78
C PHE A 182 -11.06 5.48 12.64
N LEU A 183 -10.12 6.40 12.39
CA LEU A 183 -8.88 6.46 13.20
C LEU A 183 -9.17 6.76 14.68
N LYS A 184 -10.14 7.61 14.98
CA LYS A 184 -10.58 7.87 16.35
C LYS A 184 -11.22 6.63 16.98
N ASP A 185 -12.03 5.91 16.22
CA ASP A 185 -12.66 4.67 16.70
C ASP A 185 -11.59 3.60 17.01
N VAL A 186 -10.57 3.46 16.16
CA VAL A 186 -9.43 2.56 16.43
C VAL A 186 -8.71 2.95 17.74
N VAL A 187 -8.52 4.25 17.99
CA VAL A 187 -7.90 4.71 19.24
C VAL A 187 -8.80 4.44 20.44
N ASN A 188 -10.10 4.74 20.35
CA ASN A 188 -11.06 4.54 21.42
C ASN A 188 -11.25 3.06 21.78
N ASN A 189 -11.08 2.18 20.80
CA ASN A 189 -11.16 0.73 20.95
C ASN A 189 -9.79 0.07 21.16
N HIS A 190 -8.77 0.81 21.60
CA HIS A 190 -7.42 0.30 21.89
C HIS A 190 -6.80 -0.52 20.76
N GLY A 191 -7.02 -0.07 19.51
CA GLY A 191 -6.47 -0.72 18.32
C GLY A 191 -7.31 -1.87 17.76
N GLU A 192 -8.41 -2.21 18.41
CA GLU A 192 -9.36 -3.16 17.83
C GLU A 192 -10.06 -2.52 16.63
N VAL A 193 -10.06 -3.26 15.51
CA VAL A 193 -10.69 -2.83 14.27
C VAL A 193 -11.93 -3.66 14.05
N ASP A 194 -13.09 -3.06 14.28
CA ASP A 194 -14.36 -3.73 14.00
C ASP A 194 -14.56 -3.85 12.48
N GLY A 195 -14.69 -5.08 12.04
CA GLY A 195 -14.80 -5.42 10.61
C GLY A 195 -16.15 -5.04 10.00
N ASN A 196 -16.59 -3.80 10.17
CA ASN A 196 -17.87 -3.34 9.65
C ASN A 196 -17.94 -3.50 8.12
N TYR A 197 -19.07 -4.02 7.63
CA TYR A 197 -19.37 -4.25 6.22
C TYR A 197 -19.14 -2.99 5.34
N VAL A 198 -19.48 -1.80 5.84
CA VAL A 198 -19.34 -0.52 5.12
C VAL A 198 -17.86 -0.15 4.88
N SER A 199 -16.99 -0.39 5.86
CA SER A 199 -15.55 -0.13 5.69
C SER A 199 -14.93 -1.09 4.69
N ARG A 200 -15.28 -2.37 4.74
CA ARG A 200 -14.84 -3.38 3.76
C ARG A 200 -15.35 -3.09 2.35
N PHE A 201 -16.58 -2.57 2.22
CA PHE A 201 -17.12 -2.20 0.91
C PHE A 201 -16.33 -1.03 0.29
N LYS A 202 -16.11 0.04 1.05
CA LYS A 202 -15.31 1.20 0.60
C LYS A 202 -13.91 0.79 0.17
N GLU A 203 -13.29 -0.08 0.93
CA GLU A 203 -11.97 -0.61 0.65
C GLU A 203 -11.93 -1.44 -0.63
N ASN A 204 -12.87 -2.35 -0.80
CA ASN A 204 -12.97 -3.12 -2.03
C ASN A 204 -13.10 -2.21 -3.28
N GLN A 205 -13.78 -1.06 -3.16
CA GLN A 205 -13.84 -0.08 -4.26
C GLN A 205 -12.49 0.60 -4.51
N LEU A 206 -11.74 0.96 -3.46
CA LEU A 206 -10.41 1.56 -3.60
C LEU A 206 -9.41 0.60 -4.27
N LEU A 207 -9.42 -0.69 -3.90
CA LEU A 207 -8.58 -1.71 -4.54
C LEU A 207 -8.92 -1.91 -6.01
N LYS A 208 -10.20 -1.83 -6.39
CA LYS A 208 -10.60 -1.90 -7.80
C LYS A 208 -10.07 -0.72 -8.60
N ILE A 209 -10.16 0.49 -8.04
CA ILE A 209 -9.64 1.72 -8.69
C ILE A 209 -8.13 1.62 -8.87
N GLU A 210 -7.40 1.07 -7.89
CA GLU A 210 -5.95 0.87 -8.00
C GLU A 210 -5.57 -0.15 -9.09
N ALA A 211 -6.43 -1.13 -9.34
CA ALA A 211 -6.16 -2.23 -10.30
C ALA A 211 -6.42 -1.86 -11.76
N ILE A 212 -7.16 -0.77 -12.05
CA ILE A 212 -7.47 -0.27 -13.40
C ILE A 212 -6.40 0.71 -13.85
#